data_ee6e0397d8d82dbd539d37bb3c028d3c
#
_entry.id   ee6e0397d8d82dbd539d37bb3c028d3c
#
_cell.length_a   1.000
_cell.length_b   1.000
_cell.length_c   1.000
_cell.angle_alpha   90.00
_cell.angle_beta   90.00
_cell.angle_gamma   90.00
#
_symmetry.space_group_name_H-M   'P 1'
#
loop_
_entity.id
_entity.type
_entity.pdbx_description
1 polymer ?
#
loop_
_entity_poly.entity_id
_entity_poly.type
_entity_poly.pdbx_seq_one_letter_code
_entity_poly.pdbx_strand_id
1 'polypeptide(L)'
;MRRRDFIKVIAGTAAAWPIATRAQTYPSRPITMVVPFAAGGAFDVMGRMLAVPMSEILGQQVIVENATGAAGIIGVNRVVNAAPDGYTLLFGSIGTHAYNQTIYKKPRYDAIADFTPVALFAEQPMVLNTRKNFPANTLADFIDYAKTNSAKLQFGSAGAGTTTHLGCALLNAAIGATVTHVPYRGGGPAANDLIGGQIDYLCLNIGSAATLITGKQIKGIAMLSRNRSPLMPDLPTAHEQGLADFDVVTWNAFFLPKGAPAEIVRKLSDATSQAMDTPAIKSRMNELGITGVAPERRSPEYLAKFVVDEIARWAGPIKANGLQVD
;
A
#
# COMPACT_ATOMS: atom_id res chain seq x y z
N MET A 1 53.56 -4.06 56.04
CA MET A 1 52.61 -4.41 54.98
C MET A 1 53.36 -5.17 53.92
N ARG A 2 52.99 -6.43 53.66
CA ARG A 2 53.68 -7.31 52.69
C ARG A 2 53.19 -6.95 51.27
N ARG A 3 54.11 -6.94 50.28
CA ARG A 3 53.81 -6.63 48.87
C ARG A 3 52.56 -7.37 48.28
N ARG A 4 52.24 -8.52 48.86
CA ARG A 4 51.07 -9.32 48.45
C ARG A 4 49.71 -8.71 48.86
N ASP A 5 49.65 -7.89 49.90
CA ASP A 5 48.39 -7.30 50.39
C ASP A 5 48.00 -6.05 49.55
N PHE A 6 49.03 -5.35 49.00
CA PHE A 6 48.82 -4.22 48.10
C PHE A 6 48.23 -4.61 46.73
N ILE A 7 48.65 -5.81 46.24
CA ILE A 7 48.16 -6.33 44.95
C ILE A 7 46.69 -6.81 45.07
N LYS A 8 46.26 -7.32 46.22
CA LYS A 8 44.88 -7.73 46.45
C LYS A 8 43.89 -6.56 46.56
N VAL A 9 44.31 -5.39 46.99
CA VAL A 9 43.49 -4.18 47.11
C VAL A 9 43.28 -3.56 45.71
N ILE A 10 44.28 -3.58 44.83
CA ILE A 10 44.17 -3.03 43.47
C ILE A 10 43.34 -3.94 42.56
N ALA A 11 43.36 -5.26 42.76
CA ALA A 11 42.52 -6.20 41.98
C ALA A 11 41.02 -6.14 42.33
N GLY A 12 40.64 -5.65 43.52
CA GLY A 12 39.26 -5.55 43.96
C GLY A 12 38.52 -4.29 43.48
N THR A 13 39.26 -3.22 43.11
CA THR A 13 38.66 -1.95 42.68
C THR A 13 38.48 -1.80 41.16
N ALA A 14 39.04 -2.71 40.38
CA ALA A 14 38.90 -2.69 38.91
C ALA A 14 37.60 -3.35 38.39
N ALA A 15 36.83 -4.01 39.26
CA ALA A 15 35.66 -4.83 38.83
C ALA A 15 34.28 -4.11 38.93
N ALA A 16 34.24 -2.81 39.28
CA ALA A 16 32.98 -2.10 39.47
C ALA A 16 32.89 -0.80 38.68
N TRP A 17 33.44 -0.73 37.48
CA TRP A 17 33.04 0.30 36.54
C TRP A 17 31.69 -0.12 35.99
N PRO A 18 30.57 0.61 36.25
CA PRO A 18 29.34 0.35 35.55
C PRO A 18 29.66 0.59 34.07
N ILE A 19 29.64 -0.46 33.27
CA ILE A 19 29.49 -0.34 31.83
C ILE A 19 28.09 0.27 31.68
N ALA A 20 28.02 1.61 31.70
CA ALA A 20 26.84 2.32 31.22
C ALA A 20 26.73 1.95 29.75
N THR A 21 26.01 0.87 29.48
CA THR A 21 25.48 0.61 28.16
C THR A 21 24.65 1.84 27.83
N ARG A 22 25.24 2.82 27.14
CA ARG A 22 24.49 3.88 26.50
C ARG A 22 23.49 3.13 25.62
N ALA A 23 22.25 3.07 26.05
CA ALA A 23 21.16 2.62 25.19
C ALA A 23 21.32 3.43 23.89
N GLN A 24 21.73 2.75 22.83
CA GLN A 24 21.96 3.38 21.54
C GLN A 24 20.64 4.01 21.13
N THR A 25 20.59 5.34 21.06
CA THR A 25 19.34 6.07 20.71
C THR A 25 18.89 5.59 19.33
N TYR A 26 17.74 4.95 19.28
CA TYR A 26 17.12 4.55 17.99
C TYR A 26 16.64 5.80 17.23
N PRO A 27 16.84 5.88 15.90
CA PRO A 27 17.70 5.02 15.08
C PRO A 27 19.16 5.48 15.13
N SER A 28 20.10 4.51 15.13
CA SER A 28 21.55 4.76 15.12
C SER A 28 22.21 4.37 13.78
N ARG A 29 21.44 3.82 12.86
CA ARG A 29 21.84 3.39 11.51
C ARG A 29 20.68 3.57 10.54
N PRO A 30 20.90 3.49 9.22
CA PRO A 30 19.83 3.60 8.23
C PRO A 30 18.71 2.57 8.41
N ILE A 31 17.46 3.01 8.11
CA ILE A 31 16.26 2.18 8.13
C ILE A 31 15.95 1.77 6.69
N THR A 32 15.71 0.49 6.45
CA THR A 32 15.28 -0.02 5.15
C THR A 32 13.75 -0.01 5.08
N MET A 33 13.19 0.77 4.16
CA MET A 33 11.77 0.72 3.82
C MET A 33 11.56 -0.27 2.65
N VAL A 34 11.02 -1.43 2.94
CA VAL A 34 10.72 -2.46 1.93
C VAL A 34 9.40 -2.10 1.24
N VAL A 35 9.48 -1.80 -0.05
CA VAL A 35 8.33 -1.60 -0.94
C VAL A 35 8.14 -2.88 -1.76
N PRO A 36 7.04 -3.64 -1.56
CA PRO A 36 6.86 -4.96 -2.18
C PRO A 36 6.43 -4.90 -3.66
N PHE A 37 6.70 -3.79 -4.34
CA PHE A 37 6.32 -3.54 -5.73
C PHE A 37 7.47 -2.91 -6.52
N ALA A 38 7.34 -2.93 -7.86
CA ALA A 38 8.39 -2.48 -8.77
C ALA A 38 8.73 -1.00 -8.62
N ALA A 39 10.01 -0.68 -8.80
CA ALA A 39 10.50 0.69 -8.85
C ALA A 39 9.78 1.50 -9.95
N GLY A 40 9.56 2.79 -9.71
CA GLY A 40 8.84 3.69 -10.59
C GLY A 40 7.31 3.53 -10.57
N GLY A 41 6.77 2.54 -9.87
CA GLY A 41 5.33 2.41 -9.65
C GLY A 41 4.82 3.35 -8.55
N ALA A 42 3.48 3.46 -8.42
CA ALA A 42 2.83 4.38 -7.48
C ALA A 42 3.30 4.18 -6.02
N PHE A 43 3.51 2.93 -5.59
CA PHE A 43 3.98 2.63 -4.23
C PHE A 43 5.45 3.03 -4.02
N ASP A 44 6.31 2.86 -5.03
CA ASP A 44 7.71 3.29 -4.97
C ASP A 44 7.82 4.82 -4.90
N VAL A 45 7.05 5.53 -5.75
CA VAL A 45 6.97 7.00 -5.73
C VAL A 45 6.52 7.50 -4.36
N MET A 46 5.51 6.89 -3.78
CA MET A 46 4.98 7.24 -2.45
C MET A 46 5.98 6.93 -1.33
N GLY A 47 6.62 5.77 -1.38
CA GLY A 47 7.66 5.38 -0.41
C GLY A 47 8.83 6.36 -0.42
N ARG A 48 9.35 6.72 -1.61
CA ARG A 48 10.44 7.70 -1.74
C ARG A 48 10.03 9.10 -1.33
N MET A 49 8.80 9.50 -1.64
CA MET A 49 8.24 10.80 -1.21
C MET A 49 8.26 10.94 0.32
N LEU A 50 7.90 9.91 1.08
CA LEU A 50 7.91 9.94 2.55
C LEU A 50 9.30 9.68 3.14
N ALA A 51 10.14 8.89 2.49
CA ALA A 51 11.47 8.54 2.99
C ALA A 51 12.37 9.77 3.23
N VAL A 52 12.27 10.80 2.38
CA VAL A 52 13.08 12.02 2.51
C VAL A 52 12.80 12.76 3.84
N PRO A 53 11.57 13.26 4.08
CA PRO A 53 11.28 13.98 5.33
C PRO A 53 11.38 13.06 6.56
N MET A 54 11.04 11.78 6.45
CA MET A 54 11.27 10.84 7.56
C MET A 54 12.74 10.71 7.91
N SER A 55 13.65 10.74 6.92
CA SER A 55 15.10 10.72 7.18
C SER A 55 15.57 11.94 7.96
N GLU A 56 15.07 13.13 7.61
CA GLU A 56 15.36 14.38 8.29
C GLU A 56 14.87 14.38 9.75
N ILE A 57 13.61 13.95 9.95
CA ILE A 57 12.97 13.89 11.28
C ILE A 57 13.66 12.86 12.19
N LEU A 58 14.01 11.70 11.65
CA LEU A 58 14.63 10.61 12.40
C LEU A 58 16.15 10.82 12.64
N GLY A 59 16.79 11.70 11.86
CA GLY A 59 18.24 11.91 11.90
C GLY A 59 19.04 10.73 11.31
N GLN A 60 18.40 9.81 10.60
CA GLN A 60 19.01 8.67 9.92
C GLN A 60 18.30 8.42 8.60
N GLN A 61 19.05 7.93 7.60
CA GLN A 61 18.48 7.67 6.28
C GLN A 61 17.37 6.61 6.32
N VAL A 62 16.26 6.86 5.64
CA VAL A 62 15.25 5.88 5.28
C VAL A 62 15.45 5.50 3.81
N ILE A 63 15.93 4.28 3.57
CA ILE A 63 16.33 3.80 2.24
C ILE A 63 15.21 2.92 1.69
N VAL A 64 14.67 3.31 0.53
CA VAL A 64 13.63 2.52 -0.15
C VAL A 64 14.27 1.38 -0.93
N GLU A 65 13.81 0.16 -0.66
CA GLU A 65 14.21 -1.06 -1.34
C GLU A 65 12.99 -1.78 -1.94
N ASN A 66 13.02 -2.03 -3.25
CA ASN A 66 11.94 -2.70 -3.95
C ASN A 66 12.13 -4.22 -3.95
N ALA A 67 11.24 -4.96 -3.26
CA ALA A 67 11.26 -6.43 -3.19
C ALA A 67 10.00 -7.01 -3.84
N THR A 68 10.06 -7.22 -5.15
CA THR A 68 8.90 -7.55 -5.98
C THR A 68 8.61 -9.03 -6.10
N GLY A 69 7.37 -9.40 -6.41
CA GLY A 69 6.94 -10.74 -6.80
C GLY A 69 5.75 -11.27 -6.00
N ALA A 70 5.00 -12.19 -6.62
CA ALA A 70 3.82 -12.85 -6.05
C ALA A 70 2.86 -11.85 -5.37
N ALA A 71 2.41 -10.81 -6.09
CA ALA A 71 1.51 -9.76 -5.56
C ALA A 71 2.02 -9.07 -4.28
N GLY A 72 3.35 -8.96 -4.14
CA GLY A 72 3.99 -8.34 -2.97
C GLY A 72 4.37 -9.32 -1.87
N ILE A 73 3.97 -10.59 -1.94
CA ILE A 73 4.23 -11.60 -0.90
C ILE A 73 5.73 -11.76 -0.62
N ILE A 74 6.60 -11.66 -1.64
CA ILE A 74 8.05 -11.80 -1.44
C ILE A 74 8.58 -10.69 -0.53
N GLY A 75 8.24 -9.43 -0.80
CA GLY A 75 8.66 -8.30 0.02
C GLY A 75 8.06 -8.33 1.42
N VAL A 76 6.79 -8.73 1.55
CA VAL A 76 6.11 -8.90 2.83
C VAL A 76 6.81 -9.95 3.69
N ASN A 77 7.07 -11.15 3.15
CA ASN A 77 7.76 -12.22 3.88
C ASN A 77 9.19 -11.86 4.29
N ARG A 78 9.87 -11.02 3.52
CA ARG A 78 11.17 -10.49 3.92
C ARG A 78 11.07 -9.70 5.23
N VAL A 79 10.02 -8.90 5.39
CA VAL A 79 9.80 -8.12 6.63
C VAL A 79 9.33 -9.03 7.76
N VAL A 80 8.43 -9.99 7.53
CA VAL A 80 8.03 -10.98 8.54
C VAL A 80 9.23 -11.68 9.17
N ASN A 81 10.24 -12.01 8.36
CA ASN A 81 11.44 -12.71 8.81
C ASN A 81 12.57 -11.77 9.31
N ALA A 82 12.36 -10.47 9.34
CA ALA A 82 13.35 -9.52 9.84
C ALA A 82 13.29 -9.39 11.37
N ALA A 83 14.37 -8.87 11.96
CA ALA A 83 14.40 -8.56 13.38
C ALA A 83 13.39 -7.42 13.71
N PRO A 84 12.67 -7.50 14.84
CA PRO A 84 11.69 -6.47 15.23
C PRO A 84 12.35 -5.25 15.89
N ASP A 85 13.49 -4.82 15.39
CA ASP A 85 14.35 -3.77 15.93
C ASP A 85 14.09 -2.38 15.30
N GLY A 86 13.07 -2.28 14.44
CA GLY A 86 12.69 -1.04 13.79
C GLY A 86 13.49 -0.67 12.53
N TYR A 87 14.50 -1.43 12.15
CA TYR A 87 15.33 -1.10 10.98
C TYR A 87 14.85 -1.69 9.66
N THR A 88 13.80 -2.49 9.70
CA THR A 88 13.12 -3.00 8.50
C THR A 88 11.65 -2.63 8.57
N LEU A 89 11.26 -1.62 7.80
CA LEU A 89 9.91 -1.05 7.73
C LEU A 89 9.22 -1.55 6.46
N LEU A 90 8.00 -2.06 6.56
CA LEU A 90 7.21 -2.48 5.41
C LEU A 90 6.30 -1.35 4.94
N PHE A 91 6.32 -1.05 3.66
CA PHE A 91 5.27 -0.32 2.99
C PHE A 91 4.13 -1.30 2.64
N GLY A 92 3.12 -1.35 3.47
CA GLY A 92 1.94 -2.19 3.28
C GLY A 92 0.82 -1.50 2.51
N SER A 93 -0.14 -2.28 2.05
CA SER A 93 -1.31 -1.83 1.30
C SER A 93 -2.52 -2.71 1.60
N ILE A 94 -3.71 -2.26 1.18
CA ILE A 94 -4.93 -3.07 1.21
C ILE A 94 -4.72 -4.46 0.56
N GLY A 95 -3.95 -4.53 -0.53
CA GLY A 95 -3.63 -5.80 -1.19
C GLY A 95 -2.90 -6.76 -0.27
N THR A 96 -1.84 -6.28 0.39
CA THR A 96 -1.00 -7.10 1.25
C THR A 96 -1.61 -7.37 2.63
N HIS A 97 -2.38 -6.43 3.20
CA HIS A 97 -2.87 -6.54 4.58
C HIS A 97 -4.38 -6.74 4.74
N ALA A 98 -5.13 -6.82 3.63
CA ALA A 98 -6.53 -7.22 3.67
C ALA A 98 -6.84 -8.31 2.64
N TYR A 99 -6.63 -8.03 1.35
CA TYR A 99 -7.05 -8.92 0.27
C TYR A 99 -6.35 -10.28 0.29
N ASN A 100 -5.04 -10.31 0.48
CA ASN A 100 -4.24 -11.55 0.45
C ASN A 100 -4.66 -12.54 1.54
N GLN A 101 -5.26 -12.08 2.64
CA GLN A 101 -5.76 -12.95 3.71
C GLN A 101 -6.97 -13.80 3.27
N THR A 102 -7.67 -13.39 2.22
CA THR A 102 -8.85 -14.11 1.71
C THR A 102 -8.65 -14.66 0.31
N ILE A 103 -7.86 -13.97 -0.53
CA ILE A 103 -7.58 -14.41 -1.90
C ILE A 103 -6.85 -15.74 -1.92
N TYR A 104 -5.81 -15.88 -1.09
CA TYR A 104 -5.05 -17.12 -1.01
C TYR A 104 -5.73 -18.07 -0.03
N LYS A 105 -6.02 -19.31 -0.46
CA LYS A 105 -6.56 -20.37 0.43
C LYS A 105 -5.62 -20.69 1.59
N LYS A 106 -4.31 -20.51 1.36
CA LYS A 106 -3.25 -20.66 2.37
C LYS A 106 -2.37 -19.41 2.34
N PRO A 107 -2.73 -18.35 3.06
CA PRO A 107 -1.91 -17.14 3.15
C PRO A 107 -0.48 -17.49 3.62
N ARG A 108 0.51 -16.83 3.03
CA ARG A 108 1.93 -17.05 3.36
C ARG A 108 2.39 -16.30 4.61
N TYR A 109 1.53 -15.47 5.17
CA TYR A 109 1.70 -14.70 6.41
C TYR A 109 0.32 -14.33 6.95
N ASP A 110 0.27 -14.00 8.22
CA ASP A 110 -0.91 -13.46 8.88
C ASP A 110 -0.74 -11.93 9.02
N ALA A 111 -1.62 -11.15 8.36
CA ALA A 111 -1.54 -9.69 8.35
C ALA A 111 -1.77 -9.04 9.73
N ILE A 112 -2.33 -9.79 10.69
CA ILE A 112 -2.56 -9.33 12.07
C ILE A 112 -1.46 -9.87 12.99
N ALA A 113 -1.19 -11.17 12.91
CA ALA A 113 -0.34 -11.85 13.89
C ALA A 113 1.16 -11.68 13.63
N ASP A 114 1.61 -11.43 12.39
CA ASP A 114 3.03 -11.37 12.02
C ASP A 114 3.60 -9.94 12.01
N PHE A 115 2.75 -8.91 12.26
CA PHE A 115 3.15 -7.51 12.17
C PHE A 115 2.83 -6.71 13.42
N THR A 116 3.59 -5.63 13.57
CA THR A 116 3.29 -4.52 14.48
C THR A 116 2.91 -3.31 13.63
N PRO A 117 1.66 -2.82 13.70
CA PRO A 117 1.20 -1.63 12.97
C PRO A 117 1.97 -0.37 13.40
N VAL A 118 2.25 0.53 12.44
CA VAL A 118 2.96 1.79 12.70
C VAL A 118 2.08 2.99 12.41
N ALA A 119 1.66 3.18 11.15
CA ALA A 119 0.81 4.31 10.78
C ALA A 119 0.06 4.06 9.47
N LEU A 120 -1.23 4.37 9.45
CA LEU A 120 -1.99 4.58 8.22
C LEU A 120 -1.66 5.97 7.69
N PHE A 121 -1.27 6.11 6.42
CA PHE A 121 -0.82 7.40 5.93
C PHE A 121 -1.49 7.88 4.64
N ALA A 122 -2.03 7.00 3.80
CA ALA A 122 -2.60 7.39 2.53
C ALA A 122 -3.84 6.58 2.15
N GLU A 123 -4.77 7.25 1.51
CA GLU A 123 -5.90 6.66 0.80
C GLU A 123 -5.91 7.19 -0.64
N GLN A 124 -6.30 6.34 -1.58
CA GLN A 124 -6.39 6.71 -2.99
C GLN A 124 -7.65 6.13 -3.61
N PRO A 125 -8.48 6.95 -4.26
CA PRO A 125 -9.55 6.44 -5.10
C PRO A 125 -8.97 5.70 -6.31
N MET A 126 -9.70 4.72 -6.79
CA MET A 126 -9.44 4.05 -8.05
C MET A 126 -10.34 4.60 -9.15
N VAL A 127 -9.87 4.49 -10.38
CA VAL A 127 -10.59 4.91 -11.59
C VAL A 127 -10.73 3.70 -12.51
N LEU A 128 -11.93 3.47 -13.03
CA LEU A 128 -12.17 2.59 -14.17
C LEU A 128 -11.69 3.30 -15.43
N ASN A 129 -10.70 2.73 -16.08
CA ASN A 129 -10.13 3.27 -17.32
C ASN A 129 -10.31 2.26 -18.46
N THR A 130 -10.60 2.76 -19.64
CA THR A 130 -10.67 1.95 -20.86
C THR A 130 -9.66 2.42 -21.90
N ARG A 131 -9.32 1.54 -22.86
CA ARG A 131 -8.58 1.96 -24.05
C ARG A 131 -9.29 3.12 -24.78
N LYS A 132 -8.52 3.96 -25.45
CA LYS A 132 -9.02 5.20 -26.05
C LYS A 132 -10.25 5.00 -26.95
N ASN A 133 -10.26 3.93 -27.76
CA ASN A 133 -11.32 3.65 -28.72
C ASN A 133 -12.38 2.68 -28.19
N PHE A 134 -12.51 2.53 -26.87
CA PHE A 134 -13.55 1.70 -26.26
C PHE A 134 -14.92 2.33 -26.50
N PRO A 135 -15.98 1.55 -26.87
CA PRO A 135 -17.29 2.08 -27.27
C PRO A 135 -18.19 2.48 -26.11
N ALA A 136 -17.65 2.94 -25.00
CA ALA A 136 -18.37 3.49 -23.86
C ALA A 136 -17.74 4.80 -23.40
N ASN A 137 -18.57 5.74 -22.97
CA ASN A 137 -18.12 7.03 -22.39
C ASN A 137 -18.70 7.26 -20.97
N THR A 138 -19.70 6.51 -20.58
CA THR A 138 -20.31 6.53 -19.24
C THR A 138 -20.21 5.14 -18.59
N LEU A 139 -20.46 5.05 -17.29
CA LEU A 139 -20.52 3.77 -16.60
C LEU A 139 -21.69 2.92 -17.09
N ALA A 140 -22.83 3.53 -17.42
CA ALA A 140 -23.97 2.82 -17.97
C ALA A 140 -23.62 2.15 -19.31
N ASP A 141 -23.03 2.91 -20.25
CA ASP A 141 -22.57 2.36 -21.53
C ASP A 141 -21.56 1.22 -21.32
N PHE A 142 -20.64 1.40 -20.36
CA PHE A 142 -19.65 0.37 -20.02
C PHE A 142 -20.30 -0.90 -19.49
N ILE A 143 -21.28 -0.78 -18.60
CA ILE A 143 -22.00 -1.92 -18.02
C ILE A 143 -22.73 -2.70 -19.11
N ASP A 144 -23.48 -2.00 -19.97
CA ASP A 144 -24.25 -2.63 -21.05
C ASP A 144 -23.33 -3.33 -22.04
N TYR A 145 -22.24 -2.67 -22.41
CA TYR A 145 -21.25 -3.26 -23.31
C TYR A 145 -20.53 -4.45 -22.67
N ALA A 146 -20.14 -4.34 -21.42
CA ALA A 146 -19.44 -5.42 -20.70
C ALA A 146 -20.33 -6.66 -20.52
N LYS A 147 -21.61 -6.50 -20.21
CA LYS A 147 -22.55 -7.61 -20.11
C LYS A 147 -22.74 -8.34 -21.44
N THR A 148 -22.87 -7.58 -22.52
CA THR A 148 -23.14 -8.15 -23.87
C THR A 148 -21.89 -8.79 -24.47
N ASN A 149 -20.70 -8.29 -24.18
CA ASN A 149 -19.44 -8.70 -24.81
C ASN A 149 -18.44 -9.36 -23.84
N SER A 150 -18.86 -9.78 -22.66
CA SER A 150 -17.99 -10.22 -21.57
C SER A 150 -16.95 -11.29 -22.01
N ALA A 151 -17.34 -12.25 -22.84
CA ALA A 151 -16.48 -13.31 -23.35
C ALA A 151 -15.33 -12.82 -24.26
N LYS A 152 -15.44 -11.61 -24.81
CA LYS A 152 -14.44 -11.02 -25.72
C LYS A 152 -13.58 -9.98 -25.03
N LEU A 153 -14.01 -9.49 -23.87
CA LEU A 153 -13.32 -8.46 -23.13
C LEU A 153 -12.19 -9.03 -22.27
N GLN A 154 -11.16 -8.19 -22.09
CA GLN A 154 -10.04 -8.47 -21.20
C GLN A 154 -9.76 -7.27 -20.30
N PHE A 155 -9.56 -7.53 -19.01
CA PHE A 155 -9.07 -6.50 -18.10
C PHE A 155 -7.67 -6.83 -17.58
N GLY A 156 -6.85 -5.79 -17.46
CA GLY A 156 -5.50 -5.91 -16.96
C GLY A 156 -5.39 -5.68 -15.45
N SER A 157 -4.28 -6.12 -14.87
CA SER A 157 -3.89 -5.75 -13.50
C SER A 157 -2.38 -5.79 -13.31
N ALA A 158 -1.91 -5.26 -12.18
CA ALA A 158 -0.51 -5.37 -11.74
C ALA A 158 -0.14 -6.79 -11.24
N GLY A 159 -1.02 -7.76 -11.42
CA GLY A 159 -0.90 -9.16 -10.99
C GLY A 159 -2.10 -9.61 -10.17
N ALA A 160 -2.32 -10.93 -10.12
CA ALA A 160 -3.40 -11.51 -9.32
C ALA A 160 -3.23 -11.15 -7.83
N GLY A 161 -4.33 -10.77 -7.16
CA GLY A 161 -4.31 -10.36 -5.75
C GLY A 161 -3.91 -8.90 -5.49
N THR A 162 -3.51 -8.15 -6.52
CA THR A 162 -3.21 -6.72 -6.36
C THR A 162 -4.48 -5.86 -6.30
N THR A 163 -4.34 -4.62 -5.83
CA THR A 163 -5.44 -3.65 -5.77
C THR A 163 -6.10 -3.41 -7.14
N THR A 164 -5.29 -3.37 -8.20
CA THR A 164 -5.79 -3.18 -9.57
C THR A 164 -6.55 -4.41 -10.09
N HIS A 165 -6.17 -5.63 -9.66
CA HIS A 165 -6.95 -6.83 -9.94
C HIS A 165 -8.32 -6.77 -9.28
N LEU A 166 -8.32 -6.58 -7.95
CA LEU A 166 -9.56 -6.64 -7.18
C LEU A 166 -10.51 -5.46 -7.46
N GLY A 167 -9.99 -4.29 -7.73
CA GLY A 167 -10.82 -3.16 -8.13
C GLY A 167 -11.68 -3.49 -9.35
N CYS A 168 -11.09 -4.05 -10.40
CA CYS A 168 -11.82 -4.48 -11.59
C CYS A 168 -12.65 -5.75 -11.37
N ALA A 169 -12.13 -6.75 -10.64
CA ALA A 169 -12.86 -7.98 -10.39
C ALA A 169 -14.13 -7.75 -9.56
N LEU A 170 -14.05 -6.90 -8.53
CA LEU A 170 -15.20 -6.49 -7.73
C LEU A 170 -16.21 -5.66 -8.55
N LEU A 171 -15.72 -4.77 -9.43
CA LEU A 171 -16.59 -4.06 -10.36
C LEU A 171 -17.32 -5.04 -11.27
N ASN A 172 -16.61 -5.98 -11.87
CA ASN A 172 -17.21 -6.99 -12.74
C ASN A 172 -18.30 -7.80 -12.01
N ALA A 173 -18.02 -8.19 -10.78
CA ALA A 173 -18.99 -8.89 -9.95
C ALA A 173 -20.22 -8.02 -9.64
N ALA A 174 -20.02 -6.75 -9.26
CA ALA A 174 -21.11 -5.82 -8.96
C ALA A 174 -22.02 -5.55 -10.16
N ILE A 175 -21.46 -5.56 -11.38
CA ILE A 175 -22.23 -5.35 -12.61
C ILE A 175 -22.72 -6.67 -13.26
N GLY A 176 -22.37 -7.83 -12.69
CA GLY A 176 -22.75 -9.15 -13.24
C GLY A 176 -22.06 -9.52 -14.56
N ALA A 177 -20.82 -9.08 -14.77
CA ALA A 177 -20.02 -9.40 -15.96
C ALA A 177 -18.89 -10.38 -15.62
N THR A 178 -18.66 -11.39 -16.46
CA THR A 178 -17.55 -12.34 -16.32
C THR A 178 -16.53 -12.08 -17.42
N VAL A 179 -15.44 -11.37 -17.07
CA VAL A 179 -14.43 -10.89 -18.02
C VAL A 179 -13.07 -11.55 -17.74
N THR A 180 -12.33 -11.87 -18.80
CA THR A 180 -11.00 -12.51 -18.70
C THR A 180 -9.99 -11.55 -18.06
N HIS A 181 -9.28 -12.03 -17.03
CA HIS A 181 -8.21 -11.31 -16.38
C HIS A 181 -6.85 -11.57 -17.02
N VAL A 182 -6.09 -10.50 -17.31
CA VAL A 182 -4.71 -10.55 -17.83
C VAL A 182 -3.77 -9.96 -16.77
N PRO A 183 -3.01 -10.80 -16.03
CA PRO A 183 -2.09 -10.33 -15.02
C PRO A 183 -0.75 -9.87 -15.63
N TYR A 184 -0.25 -8.71 -15.16
CA TYR A 184 1.06 -8.15 -15.52
C TYR A 184 2.00 -8.13 -14.31
N ARG A 185 3.29 -7.87 -14.55
CA ARG A 185 4.31 -7.72 -13.48
C ARG A 185 4.34 -6.29 -12.90
N GLY A 186 3.19 -5.59 -12.89
CA GLY A 186 3.06 -4.22 -12.36
C GLY A 186 2.06 -3.39 -13.17
N GLY A 187 1.67 -2.24 -12.63
CA GLY A 187 0.68 -1.34 -13.25
C GLY A 187 1.18 -0.67 -14.54
N GLY A 188 2.48 -0.40 -14.66
CA GLY A 188 3.06 0.23 -15.86
C GLY A 188 2.89 -0.61 -17.12
N PRO A 189 3.37 -1.87 -17.15
CA PRO A 189 3.13 -2.78 -18.28
C PRO A 189 1.65 -2.94 -18.63
N ALA A 190 0.77 -3.08 -17.64
CA ALA A 190 -0.68 -3.15 -17.87
C ALA A 190 -1.23 -1.87 -18.53
N ALA A 191 -0.78 -0.69 -18.06
CA ALA A 191 -1.18 0.59 -18.64
C ALA A 191 -0.69 0.74 -20.09
N ASN A 192 0.52 0.30 -20.41
CA ASN A 192 1.05 0.32 -21.77
C ASN A 192 0.21 -0.53 -22.72
N ASP A 193 -0.21 -1.71 -22.28
CA ASP A 193 -1.06 -2.60 -23.09
C ASP A 193 -2.49 -2.06 -23.21
N LEU A 194 -3.00 -1.33 -22.21
CA LEU A 194 -4.25 -0.60 -22.33
C LEU A 194 -4.17 0.52 -23.38
N ILE A 195 -3.07 1.30 -23.37
CA ILE A 195 -2.81 2.35 -24.38
C ILE A 195 -2.69 1.74 -25.77
N GLY A 196 -1.99 0.61 -25.88
CA GLY A 196 -1.82 -0.15 -27.12
C GLY A 196 -3.08 -0.89 -27.58
N GLY A 197 -4.15 -0.95 -26.76
CA GLY A 197 -5.40 -1.64 -27.08
C GLY A 197 -5.31 -3.17 -27.01
N GLN A 198 -4.29 -3.73 -26.35
CA GLN A 198 -4.13 -5.17 -26.13
C GLN A 198 -5.10 -5.69 -25.06
N ILE A 199 -5.51 -4.82 -24.13
CA ILE A 199 -6.57 -5.06 -23.14
C ILE A 199 -7.62 -3.95 -23.24
N ASP A 200 -8.83 -4.20 -22.76
CA ASP A 200 -9.96 -3.30 -22.93
C ASP A 200 -10.09 -2.27 -21.83
N TYR A 201 -9.83 -2.68 -20.57
CA TYR A 201 -9.94 -1.81 -19.41
C TYR A 201 -9.02 -2.22 -18.26
N LEU A 202 -8.83 -1.29 -17.33
CA LEU A 202 -7.94 -1.43 -16.18
C LEU A 202 -8.39 -0.48 -15.06
N CYS A 203 -8.40 -0.95 -13.82
CA CYS A 203 -8.65 -0.11 -12.66
C CYS A 203 -7.32 0.40 -12.10
N LEU A 204 -7.05 1.69 -12.21
CA LEU A 204 -5.83 2.34 -11.76
C LEU A 204 -6.10 3.26 -10.56
N ASN A 205 -5.10 3.42 -9.70
CA ASN A 205 -5.11 4.52 -8.74
C ASN A 205 -5.15 5.86 -9.48
N ILE A 206 -5.87 6.83 -8.92
CA ILE A 206 -6.16 8.10 -9.58
C ILE A 206 -4.91 8.86 -10.06
N GLY A 207 -3.82 8.86 -9.30
CA GLY A 207 -2.59 9.53 -9.69
C GLY A 207 -2.02 9.02 -11.02
N SER A 208 -2.04 7.70 -11.22
CA SER A 208 -1.63 7.09 -12.49
C SER A 208 -2.67 7.31 -13.60
N ALA A 209 -3.96 7.22 -13.26
CA ALA A 209 -5.04 7.40 -14.21
C ALA A 209 -5.09 8.83 -14.75
N ALA A 210 -5.00 9.84 -13.89
CA ALA A 210 -5.13 11.23 -14.24
C ALA A 210 -4.12 11.67 -15.33
N THR A 211 -2.86 11.28 -15.18
CA THR A 211 -1.80 11.58 -16.17
C THR A 211 -2.15 11.02 -17.56
N LEU A 212 -2.60 9.77 -17.60
CA LEU A 212 -2.93 9.11 -18.87
C LEU A 212 -4.21 9.64 -19.51
N ILE A 213 -5.22 9.98 -18.68
CA ILE A 213 -6.49 10.56 -19.14
C ILE A 213 -6.27 11.99 -19.67
N THR A 214 -5.56 12.82 -18.91
CA THR A 214 -5.21 14.20 -19.33
C THR A 214 -4.37 14.19 -20.59
N GLY A 215 -3.45 13.23 -20.72
CA GLY A 215 -2.67 12.98 -21.94
C GLY A 215 -3.49 12.37 -23.09
N LYS A 216 -4.80 12.15 -22.92
CA LYS A 216 -5.70 11.54 -23.93
C LYS A 216 -5.22 10.18 -24.46
N GLN A 217 -4.46 9.46 -23.67
CA GLN A 217 -3.95 8.12 -24.01
C GLN A 217 -4.99 7.02 -23.72
N ILE A 218 -5.78 7.22 -22.67
CA ILE A 218 -6.87 6.32 -22.24
C ILE A 218 -8.12 7.14 -21.93
N LYS A 219 -9.27 6.49 -21.73
CA LYS A 219 -10.50 7.12 -21.22
C LYS A 219 -10.73 6.78 -19.76
N GLY A 220 -11.06 7.77 -18.93
CA GLY A 220 -11.64 7.57 -17.60
C GLY A 220 -13.15 7.44 -17.72
N ILE A 221 -13.74 6.38 -17.15
CA ILE A 221 -15.18 6.11 -17.23
C ILE A 221 -15.87 6.50 -15.92
N ALA A 222 -15.31 6.10 -14.78
CA ALA A 222 -15.87 6.37 -13.48
C ALA A 222 -14.79 6.33 -12.39
N MET A 223 -14.93 7.18 -11.39
CA MET A 223 -14.23 7.02 -10.14
C MET A 223 -14.91 5.93 -9.31
N LEU A 224 -14.15 4.99 -8.78
CA LEU A 224 -14.68 3.84 -8.04
C LEU A 224 -14.85 4.10 -6.54
N SER A 225 -14.61 5.33 -6.09
CA SER A 225 -14.86 5.82 -4.74
C SER A 225 -16.20 6.53 -4.64
N ARG A 226 -16.71 6.66 -3.41
CA ARG A 226 -17.97 7.36 -3.14
C ARG A 226 -17.93 8.85 -3.54
N ASN A 227 -16.78 9.49 -3.31
CA ASN A 227 -16.59 10.92 -3.58
C ASN A 227 -15.67 11.15 -4.77
N ARG A 228 -15.88 12.25 -5.49
CA ARG A 228 -14.95 12.71 -6.54
C ARG A 228 -13.62 13.14 -5.94
N SER A 229 -12.57 13.06 -6.73
CA SER A 229 -11.24 13.57 -6.34
C SER A 229 -11.03 14.99 -6.90
N PRO A 230 -10.39 15.88 -6.12
CA PRO A 230 -9.98 17.20 -6.63
C PRO A 230 -9.03 17.12 -7.85
N LEU A 231 -8.31 16.02 -8.01
CA LEU A 231 -7.43 15.82 -9.15
C LEU A 231 -8.20 15.64 -10.48
N MET A 232 -9.42 15.11 -10.42
CA MET A 232 -10.32 14.91 -11.57
C MET A 232 -11.76 15.27 -11.20
N PRO A 233 -12.06 16.56 -10.97
CA PRO A 233 -13.37 16.99 -10.47
C PRO A 233 -14.52 16.72 -11.45
N ASP A 234 -14.20 16.64 -12.75
CA ASP A 234 -15.20 16.40 -13.80
C ASP A 234 -15.48 14.90 -14.01
N LEU A 235 -14.67 13.99 -13.47
CA LEU A 235 -14.91 12.57 -13.61
C LEU A 235 -15.96 12.11 -12.57
N PRO A 236 -17.15 11.66 -13.02
CA PRO A 236 -18.20 11.25 -12.10
C PRO A 236 -17.82 9.94 -11.39
N THR A 237 -18.39 9.75 -10.19
CA THR A 237 -18.20 8.50 -9.43
C THR A 237 -19.12 7.40 -9.93
N ALA A 238 -18.80 6.15 -9.63
CA ALA A 238 -19.69 5.03 -9.89
C ALA A 238 -21.02 5.17 -9.13
N HIS A 239 -20.97 5.73 -7.91
CA HIS A 239 -22.16 6.05 -7.12
C HIS A 239 -23.06 7.07 -7.82
N GLU A 240 -22.52 8.18 -8.32
CA GLU A 240 -23.28 9.20 -9.09
C GLU A 240 -23.88 8.64 -10.39
N GLN A 241 -23.27 7.61 -10.95
CA GLN A 241 -23.71 6.95 -12.19
C GLN A 241 -24.59 5.71 -11.92
N GLY A 242 -25.13 5.55 -10.70
CA GLY A 242 -26.15 4.54 -10.38
C GLY A 242 -25.65 3.25 -9.73
N LEU A 243 -24.32 3.08 -9.51
CA LEU A 243 -23.77 1.96 -8.76
C LEU A 243 -23.57 2.35 -7.28
N ALA A 244 -24.68 2.52 -6.56
CA ALA A 244 -24.77 3.24 -5.30
C ALA A 244 -23.88 2.70 -4.16
N ASP A 245 -23.71 1.39 -4.04
CA ASP A 245 -23.00 0.75 -2.94
C ASP A 245 -21.55 0.35 -3.30
N PHE A 246 -21.07 0.81 -4.46
CA PHE A 246 -19.73 0.51 -4.92
C PHE A 246 -18.74 1.57 -4.45
N ASP A 247 -17.81 1.18 -3.57
CA ASP A 247 -16.78 2.06 -3.02
C ASP A 247 -15.47 1.29 -2.86
N VAL A 248 -14.54 1.51 -3.77
CA VAL A 248 -13.20 0.90 -3.76
C VAL A 248 -12.14 1.98 -3.65
N VAL A 249 -11.61 2.10 -2.45
CA VAL A 249 -10.50 2.99 -2.11
C VAL A 249 -9.32 2.13 -1.68
N THR A 250 -8.14 2.42 -2.23
CA THR A 250 -6.92 1.77 -1.77
C THR A 250 -6.31 2.54 -0.62
N TRP A 251 -5.63 1.84 0.28
CA TRP A 251 -4.93 2.46 1.39
C TRP A 251 -3.50 1.93 1.53
N ASN A 252 -2.65 2.73 2.17
CA ASN A 252 -1.26 2.40 2.43
C ASN A 252 -0.90 2.73 3.88
N ALA A 253 -0.11 1.85 4.47
CA ALA A 253 0.29 1.94 5.86
C ALA A 253 1.70 1.37 6.06
N PHE A 254 2.35 1.77 7.14
CA PHE A 254 3.63 1.21 7.56
C PHE A 254 3.44 0.15 8.64
N PHE A 255 4.25 -0.91 8.53
CA PHE A 255 4.27 -2.02 9.48
C PHE A 255 5.73 -2.41 9.81
N LEU A 256 5.92 -2.94 11.01
CA LEU A 256 7.15 -3.58 11.45
C LEU A 256 6.93 -5.09 11.65
N PRO A 257 7.98 -5.91 11.73
CA PRO A 257 7.85 -7.28 12.19
C PRO A 257 7.20 -7.33 13.57
N LYS A 258 6.51 -8.43 13.86
CA LYS A 258 5.86 -8.69 15.15
C LYS A 258 6.82 -8.49 16.32
N GLY A 259 6.34 -7.84 17.37
CA GLY A 259 7.09 -7.68 18.63
C GLY A 259 8.06 -6.49 18.63
N ALA A 260 7.95 -5.57 17.69
CA ALA A 260 8.72 -4.35 17.71
C ALA A 260 8.43 -3.53 19.00
N PRO A 261 9.48 -2.96 19.66
CA PRO A 261 9.30 -2.19 20.90
C PRO A 261 8.38 -0.97 20.71
N ALA A 262 7.50 -0.74 21.67
CA ALA A 262 6.49 0.32 21.59
C ALA A 262 7.08 1.73 21.40
N GLU A 263 8.26 2.00 21.94
CA GLU A 263 8.97 3.26 21.76
C GLU A 263 9.43 3.48 20.31
N ILE A 264 9.88 2.41 19.64
CA ILE A 264 10.29 2.42 18.24
C ILE A 264 9.06 2.64 17.34
N VAL A 265 7.97 1.92 17.62
CA VAL A 265 6.70 2.07 16.91
C VAL A 265 6.20 3.51 16.98
N ARG A 266 6.16 4.09 18.18
CA ARG A 266 5.74 5.49 18.37
C ARG A 266 6.64 6.45 17.60
N LYS A 267 7.96 6.29 17.70
CA LYS A 267 8.91 7.16 17.00
C LYS A 267 8.74 7.14 15.48
N LEU A 268 8.51 5.97 14.89
CA LEU A 268 8.24 5.86 13.46
C LEU A 268 6.85 6.39 13.07
N SER A 269 5.83 6.17 13.91
CA SER A 269 4.48 6.72 13.71
C SER A 269 4.49 8.24 13.76
N ASP A 270 5.16 8.83 14.75
CA ASP A 270 5.31 10.28 14.90
C ASP A 270 6.08 10.88 13.72
N ALA A 271 7.18 10.24 13.30
CA ALA A 271 7.95 10.67 12.13
C ALA A 271 7.14 10.61 10.83
N THR A 272 6.32 9.57 10.67
CA THR A 272 5.40 9.46 9.52
C THR A 272 4.37 10.58 9.54
N SER A 273 3.74 10.83 10.70
CA SER A 273 2.72 11.88 10.85
C SER A 273 3.30 13.27 10.59
N GLN A 274 4.47 13.58 11.17
CA GLN A 274 5.17 14.84 10.93
C GLN A 274 5.56 15.02 9.46
N ALA A 275 6.07 13.98 8.81
CA ALA A 275 6.40 14.00 7.38
C ALA A 275 5.18 14.34 6.53
N MET A 276 4.03 13.71 6.80
CA MET A 276 2.76 13.95 6.09
C MET A 276 2.26 15.39 6.26
N ASP A 277 2.55 16.03 7.38
CA ASP A 277 2.07 17.38 7.68
C ASP A 277 2.95 18.49 7.09
N THR A 278 4.09 18.15 6.50
CA THR A 278 4.93 19.14 5.81
C THR A 278 4.22 19.70 4.57
N PRO A 279 4.36 21.02 4.28
CA PRO A 279 3.74 21.63 3.10
C PRO A 279 4.14 20.95 1.79
N ALA A 280 5.40 20.54 1.66
CA ALA A 280 5.93 19.87 0.48
C ALA A 280 5.24 18.52 0.23
N ILE A 281 5.06 17.72 1.29
CA ILE A 281 4.37 16.41 1.17
C ILE A 281 2.88 16.61 0.88
N LYS A 282 2.20 17.54 1.55
CA LYS A 282 0.78 17.85 1.26
C LYS A 282 0.58 18.28 -0.19
N SER A 283 1.44 19.15 -0.71
CA SER A 283 1.41 19.54 -2.13
C SER A 283 1.60 18.34 -3.05
N ARG A 284 2.62 17.53 -2.76
CA ARG A 284 2.93 16.36 -3.59
C ARG A 284 1.85 15.28 -3.55
N MET A 285 1.25 15.04 -2.38
CA MET A 285 0.10 14.13 -2.26
C MET A 285 -1.07 14.62 -3.12
N ASN A 286 -1.39 15.90 -3.05
CA ASN A 286 -2.46 16.49 -3.87
C ASN A 286 -2.19 16.32 -5.38
N GLU A 287 -0.96 16.59 -5.84
CA GLU A 287 -0.55 16.40 -7.24
C GLU A 287 -0.70 14.94 -7.71
N LEU A 288 -0.53 14.00 -6.81
CA LEU A 288 -0.65 12.56 -7.08
C LEU A 288 -2.06 12.01 -6.82
N GLY A 289 -3.02 12.88 -6.41
CA GLY A 289 -4.38 12.45 -6.04
C GLY A 289 -4.43 11.54 -4.82
N ILE A 290 -3.42 11.65 -3.95
CA ILE A 290 -3.35 10.92 -2.70
C ILE A 290 -4.06 11.74 -1.63
N THR A 291 -5.01 11.13 -0.94
CA THR A 291 -5.61 11.73 0.26
C THR A 291 -4.78 11.34 1.47
N GLY A 292 -4.18 12.31 2.12
CA GLY A 292 -3.53 12.10 3.41
C GLY A 292 -4.58 11.75 4.47
N VAL A 293 -4.28 10.74 5.27
CA VAL A 293 -5.19 10.30 6.32
C VAL A 293 -5.25 11.35 7.43
N ALA A 294 -6.44 11.61 7.96
CA ALA A 294 -6.66 12.54 9.06
C ALA A 294 -5.86 12.15 10.32
N PRO A 295 -5.35 13.09 11.13
CA PRO A 295 -4.44 12.81 12.24
C PRO A 295 -4.93 11.74 13.21
N GLU A 296 -6.24 11.74 13.54
CA GLU A 296 -6.88 10.77 14.44
C GLU A 296 -6.88 9.33 13.93
N ARG A 297 -6.60 9.13 12.66
CA ARG A 297 -6.55 7.82 11.99
C ARG A 297 -5.13 7.30 11.76
N ARG A 298 -4.10 8.05 12.17
CA ARG A 298 -2.69 7.72 11.89
C ARG A 298 -2.04 6.84 12.96
N SER A 299 -2.67 6.67 14.12
CA SER A 299 -2.07 5.94 15.24
C SER A 299 -1.91 4.43 14.96
N PRO A 300 -0.94 3.78 15.60
CA PRO A 300 -0.77 2.33 15.53
C PRO A 300 -2.03 1.56 15.97
N GLU A 301 -2.74 2.04 17.00
CA GLU A 301 -3.95 1.43 17.53
C GLU A 301 -5.10 1.53 16.55
N TYR A 302 -5.25 2.69 15.89
CA TYR A 302 -6.23 2.85 14.81
C TYR A 302 -5.94 1.87 13.68
N LEU A 303 -4.68 1.81 13.22
CA LEU A 303 -4.27 0.93 12.12
C LEU A 303 -4.50 -0.55 12.47
N ALA A 304 -4.21 -0.95 13.71
CA ALA A 304 -4.45 -2.34 14.14
C ALA A 304 -5.93 -2.73 13.97
N LYS A 305 -6.85 -1.89 14.46
CA LYS A 305 -8.29 -2.12 14.31
C LYS A 305 -8.72 -2.05 12.84
N PHE A 306 -8.22 -1.06 12.11
CA PHE A 306 -8.56 -0.82 10.71
C PHE A 306 -8.22 -2.02 9.82
N VAL A 307 -7.07 -2.66 10.02
CA VAL A 307 -6.67 -3.88 9.26
C VAL A 307 -7.66 -5.03 9.51
N VAL A 308 -8.07 -5.25 10.77
CA VAL A 308 -9.07 -6.27 11.12
C VAL A 308 -10.40 -6.00 10.42
N ASP A 309 -10.88 -4.77 10.48
CA ASP A 309 -12.13 -4.34 9.86
C ASP A 309 -12.08 -4.50 8.34
N GLU A 310 -10.95 -4.13 7.71
CA GLU A 310 -10.76 -4.25 6.26
C GLU A 310 -10.67 -5.73 5.80
N ILE A 311 -10.00 -6.60 6.54
CA ILE A 311 -10.02 -8.04 6.25
C ILE A 311 -11.46 -8.57 6.28
N ALA A 312 -12.21 -8.24 7.32
CA ALA A 312 -13.60 -8.67 7.48
C ALA A 312 -14.50 -8.10 6.35
N ARG A 313 -14.34 -6.81 6.02
CA ARG A 313 -15.09 -6.12 4.97
C ARG A 313 -14.96 -6.80 3.61
N TRP A 314 -13.73 -7.20 3.24
CA TRP A 314 -13.43 -7.72 1.93
C TRP A 314 -13.56 -9.25 1.81
N ALA A 315 -13.58 -9.97 2.91
CA ALA A 315 -13.67 -11.43 2.90
C ALA A 315 -14.92 -11.96 2.20
N GLY A 316 -16.09 -11.37 2.50
CA GLY A 316 -17.37 -11.73 1.88
C GLY A 316 -17.35 -11.53 0.35
N PRO A 317 -17.12 -10.30 -0.13
CA PRO A 317 -17.04 -10.00 -1.56
C PRO A 317 -16.04 -10.86 -2.34
N ILE A 318 -14.83 -11.11 -1.78
CA ILE A 318 -13.82 -11.93 -2.44
C ILE A 318 -14.29 -13.38 -2.59
N LYS A 319 -14.85 -13.98 -1.54
CA LYS A 319 -15.36 -15.36 -1.57
C LYS A 319 -16.58 -15.53 -2.46
N ALA A 320 -17.56 -14.63 -2.32
CA ALA A 320 -18.81 -14.69 -3.08
C ALA A 320 -18.60 -14.61 -4.60
N ASN A 321 -17.52 -13.95 -5.03
CA ASN A 321 -17.20 -13.77 -6.44
C ASN A 321 -16.12 -14.74 -6.96
N GLY A 322 -15.77 -15.77 -6.18
CA GLY A 322 -14.83 -16.80 -6.61
C GLY A 322 -13.42 -16.28 -6.91
N LEU A 323 -13.01 -15.15 -6.30
CA LEU A 323 -11.73 -14.49 -6.57
C LEU A 323 -10.55 -15.14 -5.83
N GLN A 324 -10.78 -16.27 -5.16
CA GLN A 324 -9.73 -17.01 -4.47
C GLN A 324 -8.80 -17.70 -5.47
N VAL A 325 -7.51 -17.71 -5.14
CA VAL A 325 -6.45 -18.39 -5.88
C VAL A 325 -5.72 -19.39 -4.97
N ASP A 326 -5.08 -20.39 -5.55
CA ASP A 326 -4.34 -21.44 -4.82
C ASP A 326 -2.95 -20.97 -4.38
#